data_24770ed9f6f3f4415002516fbddf1969
#
_entry.id   24770ed9f6f3f4415002516fbddf1969
#
_cell.length_a   1.000
_cell.length_b   1.000
_cell.length_c   1.000
_cell.angle_alpha   90.00
_cell.angle_beta   90.00
_cell.angle_gamma   90.00
#
_symmetry.space_group_name_H-M   'P 1'
#
loop_
_entity.id
_entity.type
_entity.pdbx_description
1 polymer ?
#
loop_
_entity_poly.entity_id
_entity_poly.type
_entity_poly.pdbx_seq_one_letter_code
_entity_poly.pdbx_strand_id
1 'polypeptide(L)'
;MKFTRLCAASLVAVIGLSTLGSTQAFAADDATELDSTGKVTITEGEVGGGTDTKDPEKPTEPITDGGGEEITTQPNKGPYGIQAVSNLNFGTFSRQSATVEKFSQPVKIYGAEKDALGNPVITDGKLTADMNDERLRGQYVQWADLRDGGNGYQIQAKMTEQFANGSNKLVGATIDYSNGILNYNTAQLGTMPKMGATVFQLTEDPAASAVVVATADAGAGKGEYFAEYGQSAGFVGVDGIENTLDTTGSSVKLTVPAAVAASAPTGDYVAKVTWTMVAQ
;
A
#
# COMPACT_ATOMS: atom_id res chain seq x y z
N MET A 1 2.40 17.45 -39.07
CA MET A 1 3.36 16.42 -38.64
C MET A 1 2.55 15.17 -38.26
N LYS A 2 2.84 14.04 -38.94
CA LYS A 2 2.05 12.80 -38.77
C LYS A 2 2.66 11.99 -37.65
N PHE A 3 1.87 11.72 -36.59
CA PHE A 3 2.27 10.81 -35.52
C PHE A 3 2.02 9.37 -35.98
N THR A 4 3.08 8.63 -36.19
CA THR A 4 3.07 7.19 -36.50
C THR A 4 2.85 6.44 -35.16
N ARG A 5 1.70 5.82 -34.99
CA ARG A 5 1.46 4.88 -33.90
C ARG A 5 2.20 3.58 -34.21
N LEU A 6 3.18 3.22 -33.39
CA LEU A 6 3.85 1.94 -33.46
C LEU A 6 2.96 0.89 -32.78
N CYS A 7 2.26 0.09 -33.60
CA CYS A 7 1.56 -1.10 -33.11
C CYS A 7 2.62 -2.19 -32.87
N ALA A 8 2.78 -2.60 -31.62
CA ALA A 8 3.54 -3.80 -31.29
C ALA A 8 2.80 -5.02 -31.86
N ALA A 9 3.43 -5.67 -32.84
CA ALA A 9 2.91 -6.89 -33.42
C ALA A 9 3.18 -8.04 -32.46
N SER A 10 2.12 -8.55 -31.82
CA SER A 10 2.16 -9.79 -31.05
C SER A 10 2.37 -10.98 -32.00
N LEU A 11 3.45 -11.71 -31.79
CA LEU A 11 3.78 -12.93 -32.51
C LEU A 11 2.78 -14.03 -32.12
N VAL A 12 1.85 -14.36 -33.00
CA VAL A 12 0.95 -15.50 -32.82
C VAL A 12 1.72 -16.77 -33.14
N ALA A 13 2.08 -17.54 -32.11
CA ALA A 13 2.59 -18.89 -32.28
C ALA A 13 1.41 -19.79 -32.63
N VAL A 14 1.33 -20.21 -33.90
CA VAL A 14 0.41 -21.23 -34.36
C VAL A 14 0.91 -22.58 -33.88
N ILE A 15 0.30 -23.14 -32.83
CA ILE A 15 0.53 -24.54 -32.44
C ILE A 15 -0.24 -25.39 -33.40
N GLY A 16 0.46 -26.10 -34.29
CA GLY A 16 -0.09 -27.04 -35.22
C GLY A 16 -0.80 -28.19 -34.50
N LEU A 17 -2.10 -28.30 -34.66
CA LEU A 17 -2.86 -29.47 -34.24
C LEU A 17 -2.51 -30.59 -35.22
N SER A 18 -1.79 -31.61 -34.79
CA SER A 18 -1.65 -32.87 -35.52
C SER A 18 -2.98 -33.60 -35.45
N THR A 19 -3.71 -33.57 -36.55
CA THR A 19 -4.91 -34.40 -36.74
C THR A 19 -4.51 -35.86 -36.93
N LEU A 20 -4.66 -36.66 -35.89
CA LEU A 20 -4.75 -38.11 -36.06
C LEU A 20 -6.11 -38.42 -36.71
N GLY A 21 -6.06 -38.77 -38.00
CA GLY A 21 -7.21 -39.12 -38.75
C GLY A 21 -7.84 -40.43 -38.25
N SER A 22 -9.02 -40.33 -37.64
CA SER A 22 -9.97 -41.41 -37.57
C SER A 22 -11.05 -41.08 -38.61
N THR A 23 -11.05 -41.82 -39.71
CA THR A 23 -12.17 -41.82 -40.64
C THR A 23 -13.39 -42.44 -39.97
N GLN A 24 -14.18 -41.64 -39.29
CA GLN A 24 -15.54 -42.06 -38.95
C GLN A 24 -16.47 -41.76 -40.16
N ALA A 25 -17.10 -42.81 -40.60
CA ALA A 25 -18.21 -42.67 -41.56
C ALA A 25 -19.36 -41.94 -40.88
N PHE A 26 -19.62 -40.71 -41.30
CA PHE A 26 -20.76 -39.95 -40.82
C PHE A 26 -22.03 -40.56 -41.43
N ALA A 27 -22.86 -41.24 -40.63
CA ALA A 27 -24.28 -41.33 -40.90
C ALA A 27 -24.82 -39.90 -40.90
N ALA A 28 -25.59 -39.52 -41.90
CA ALA A 28 -26.26 -38.23 -41.96
C ALA A 28 -27.39 -38.23 -40.90
N ASP A 29 -27.02 -37.97 -39.67
CA ASP A 29 -27.94 -37.54 -38.63
C ASP A 29 -27.83 -36.01 -38.50
N ASP A 30 -28.98 -35.37 -38.37
CA ASP A 30 -29.07 -33.92 -38.21
C ASP A 30 -28.15 -33.47 -37.08
N ALA A 31 -27.01 -32.84 -37.43
CA ALA A 31 -26.10 -32.29 -36.45
C ALA A 31 -26.80 -31.08 -35.79
N THR A 32 -27.37 -31.34 -34.62
CA THR A 32 -28.09 -30.33 -33.82
C THR A 32 -27.14 -29.59 -32.86
N GLU A 33 -25.87 -29.97 -32.87
CA GLU A 33 -24.90 -29.46 -31.91
C GLU A 33 -23.64 -28.93 -32.61
N LEU A 34 -23.24 -27.70 -32.30
CA LEU A 34 -22.00 -27.07 -32.78
C LEU A 34 -21.28 -26.47 -31.60
N ASP A 35 -20.00 -26.81 -31.46
CA ASP A 35 -19.13 -26.25 -30.43
C ASP A 35 -18.51 -24.94 -30.91
N SER A 36 -18.50 -23.95 -30.03
CA SER A 36 -17.70 -22.73 -30.19
C SER A 36 -16.58 -22.69 -29.18
N THR A 37 -15.42 -22.18 -29.58
CA THR A 37 -14.26 -22.02 -28.68
C THR A 37 -14.08 -20.54 -28.29
N GLY A 38 -13.95 -20.30 -26.98
CA GLY A 38 -13.53 -19.00 -26.41
C GLY A 38 -12.05 -19.03 -26.06
N LYS A 39 -11.36 -17.91 -26.23
CA LYS A 39 -9.97 -17.72 -25.80
C LYS A 39 -9.85 -16.43 -25.00
N VAL A 40 -9.17 -16.51 -23.85
CA VAL A 40 -8.75 -15.37 -23.04
C VAL A 40 -7.27 -15.51 -22.70
N THR A 41 -6.55 -14.41 -22.66
CA THR A 41 -5.17 -14.38 -22.18
C THR A 41 -5.12 -13.52 -20.93
N ILE A 42 -4.54 -14.06 -19.85
CA ILE A 42 -4.32 -13.37 -18.60
C ILE A 42 -2.83 -13.06 -18.50
N THR A 43 -2.49 -11.85 -18.15
CA THR A 43 -1.11 -11.40 -17.90
C THR A 43 -0.98 -10.99 -16.45
N GLU A 44 0.26 -10.91 -15.94
CA GLU A 44 0.53 -10.30 -14.63
C GLU A 44 -0.01 -8.87 -14.61
N GLY A 45 -0.52 -8.46 -13.43
CA GLY A 45 -0.92 -7.09 -13.20
C GLY A 45 0.28 -6.18 -12.98
N GLU A 46 0.06 -4.88 -13.03
CA GLU A 46 1.04 -3.86 -12.66
C GLU A 46 0.51 -3.05 -11.49
N VAL A 47 1.39 -2.72 -10.54
CA VAL A 47 1.12 -1.86 -9.38
C VAL A 47 2.16 -0.75 -9.30
N GLY A 48 1.81 0.37 -8.67
CA GLY A 48 2.65 1.57 -8.60
C GLY A 48 2.32 2.59 -9.70
N GLY A 49 3.24 3.51 -9.95
CA GLY A 49 3.01 4.63 -10.90
C GLY A 49 2.29 5.82 -10.26
N GLY A 50 2.02 5.79 -8.95
CA GLY A 50 1.49 6.93 -8.20
C GLY A 50 -0.02 7.18 -8.31
N THR A 51 -0.76 6.35 -9.07
CA THR A 51 -2.22 6.48 -9.26
C THR A 51 -3.02 5.36 -8.61
N ASP A 52 -2.34 4.40 -7.97
CA ASP A 52 -2.96 3.19 -7.41
C ASP A 52 -3.18 3.31 -5.89
N THR A 53 -3.08 4.54 -5.34
CA THR A 53 -3.30 4.77 -3.92
C THR A 53 -4.78 4.70 -3.59
N LYS A 54 -5.13 3.93 -2.55
CA LYS A 54 -6.51 3.74 -2.10
C LYS A 54 -6.67 4.04 -0.62
N ASP A 55 -7.92 4.28 -0.21
CA ASP A 55 -8.28 4.51 1.18
C ASP A 55 -8.10 3.22 2.00
N PRO A 56 -7.27 3.21 3.05
CA PRO A 56 -7.04 2.01 3.86
C PRO A 56 -8.31 1.47 4.53
N GLU A 57 -9.29 2.33 4.83
CA GLU A 57 -10.59 1.90 5.39
C GLU A 57 -11.64 1.60 4.31
N LYS A 58 -11.39 2.02 3.05
CA LYS A 58 -12.24 1.73 1.89
C LYS A 58 -11.39 1.25 0.70
N PRO A 59 -10.86 0.02 0.73
CA PRO A 59 -9.82 -0.47 -0.18
C PRO A 59 -10.17 -0.50 -1.67
N THR A 60 -11.36 -0.09 -2.06
CA THR A 60 -11.81 0.04 -3.45
C THR A 60 -11.84 1.48 -3.94
N GLU A 61 -11.70 2.48 -3.03
CA GLU A 61 -11.81 3.89 -3.36
C GLU A 61 -10.43 4.50 -3.62
N PRO A 62 -10.15 5.01 -4.84
CA PRO A 62 -8.93 5.74 -5.13
C PRO A 62 -8.88 7.06 -4.34
N ILE A 63 -7.70 7.38 -3.82
CA ILE A 63 -7.45 8.59 -3.03
C ILE A 63 -6.17 9.31 -3.47
N THR A 64 -6.05 10.56 -3.01
CA THR A 64 -4.84 11.38 -3.12
C THR A 64 -4.69 12.24 -1.85
N ASP A 65 -3.51 12.76 -1.61
CA ASP A 65 -3.26 13.78 -0.56
C ASP A 65 -3.52 15.22 -1.04
N GLY A 66 -4.11 15.38 -2.22
CA GLY A 66 -4.42 16.70 -2.78
C GLY A 66 -3.20 17.51 -3.19
N GLY A 67 -2.04 16.88 -3.34
CA GLY A 67 -0.75 17.53 -3.62
C GLY A 67 -0.02 18.00 -2.37
N GLY A 68 -0.42 17.51 -1.18
CA GLY A 68 0.30 17.63 0.07
C GLY A 68 1.53 16.71 0.13
N GLU A 69 2.10 16.60 1.33
CA GLU A 69 3.22 15.70 1.62
C GLU A 69 2.78 14.57 2.58
N GLU A 70 1.49 14.23 2.57
CA GLU A 70 0.90 13.25 3.50
C GLU A 70 1.19 11.81 3.07
N ILE A 71 1.41 11.57 1.78
CA ILE A 71 1.59 10.23 1.21
C ILE A 71 2.79 10.22 0.27
N THR A 72 3.69 9.28 0.48
CA THR A 72 4.75 8.95 -0.48
C THR A 72 4.31 7.75 -1.32
N THR A 73 4.30 7.89 -2.64
CA THR A 73 3.88 6.85 -3.58
C THR A 73 5.05 6.27 -4.37
N GLN A 74 4.93 5.00 -4.80
CA GLN A 74 5.91 4.34 -5.65
C GLN A 74 5.75 4.82 -7.10
N PRO A 75 6.76 5.50 -7.69
CA PRO A 75 6.69 5.98 -9.07
C PRO A 75 6.90 4.87 -10.10
N ASN A 76 7.57 3.80 -9.74
CA ASN A 76 7.88 2.69 -10.66
C ASN A 76 6.75 1.65 -10.62
N LYS A 77 6.42 1.12 -11.80
CA LYS A 77 5.46 0.03 -11.95
C LYS A 77 6.14 -1.32 -11.88
N GLY A 78 5.43 -2.30 -11.37
CA GLY A 78 5.88 -3.69 -11.31
C GLY A 78 4.74 -4.62 -10.89
N PRO A 79 4.93 -5.94 -10.95
CA PRO A 79 3.88 -6.89 -10.59
C PRO A 79 3.71 -7.03 -9.06
N TYR A 80 4.62 -6.51 -8.24
CA TYR A 80 4.51 -6.49 -6.78
C TYR A 80 5.35 -5.38 -6.16
N GLY A 81 4.98 -4.93 -4.98
CA GLY A 81 5.75 -3.94 -4.21
C GLY A 81 4.91 -3.11 -3.26
N ILE A 82 5.60 -2.27 -2.49
CA ILE A 82 4.99 -1.19 -1.72
C ILE A 82 4.48 -0.14 -2.72
N GLN A 83 3.20 0.22 -2.61
CA GLN A 83 2.56 1.21 -3.50
C GLN A 83 2.57 2.61 -2.89
N ALA A 84 2.25 2.70 -1.59
CA ALA A 84 2.18 3.95 -0.87
C ALA A 84 2.51 3.77 0.61
N VAL A 85 3.04 4.82 1.22
CA VAL A 85 3.24 4.94 2.67
C VAL A 85 2.84 6.34 3.12
N SER A 86 2.19 6.44 4.28
CA SER A 86 1.92 7.73 4.89
C SER A 86 3.17 8.33 5.53
N ASN A 87 3.30 9.66 5.47
CA ASN A 87 4.36 10.40 6.13
C ASN A 87 3.94 10.79 7.55
N LEU A 88 4.89 10.78 8.48
CA LEU A 88 4.65 11.03 9.89
C LEU A 88 4.85 12.52 10.20
N ASN A 89 3.83 13.17 10.75
CA ASN A 89 3.90 14.57 11.20
C ASN A 89 3.62 14.64 12.70
N PHE A 90 4.67 14.85 13.51
CA PHE A 90 4.56 14.96 14.97
C PHE A 90 4.37 16.40 15.44
N GLY A 91 4.19 17.35 14.53
CA GLY A 91 4.01 18.76 14.85
C GLY A 91 5.26 19.36 15.51
N THR A 92 5.04 20.28 16.44
CA THR A 92 6.11 21.02 17.11
C THR A 92 6.10 20.78 18.63
N PHE A 93 7.28 20.93 19.26
CA PHE A 93 7.40 21.02 20.70
C PHE A 93 8.47 22.05 21.10
N SER A 94 8.32 22.64 22.27
CA SER A 94 9.34 23.52 22.87
C SER A 94 10.33 22.70 23.70
N ARG A 95 11.58 23.16 23.79
CA ARG A 95 12.57 22.55 24.67
C ARG A 95 12.04 22.43 26.09
N GLN A 96 12.28 21.30 26.71
CA GLN A 96 11.87 21.03 28.10
C GLN A 96 12.78 19.98 28.74
N SER A 97 12.85 19.99 30.08
CA SER A 97 13.68 19.06 30.87
C SER A 97 12.98 17.70 31.14
N ALA A 98 11.84 17.47 30.53
CA ALA A 98 11.10 16.21 30.60
C ALA A 98 11.14 15.48 29.26
N THR A 99 10.88 14.18 29.27
CA THR A 99 10.63 13.41 28.04
C THR A 99 9.48 14.05 27.26
N VAL A 100 9.67 14.17 25.95
CA VAL A 100 8.63 14.64 25.03
C VAL A 100 7.97 13.43 24.40
N GLU A 101 6.66 13.39 24.47
CA GLU A 101 5.83 12.45 23.71
C GLU A 101 4.89 13.24 22.79
N LYS A 102 4.85 12.86 21.51
CA LYS A 102 4.00 13.46 20.49
C LYS A 102 3.38 12.39 19.61
N PHE A 103 2.09 12.43 19.46
CA PHE A 103 1.42 11.61 18.46
C PHE A 103 1.55 12.23 17.06
N SER A 104 1.67 11.37 16.06
CA SER A 104 1.56 11.80 14.67
C SER A 104 0.15 12.31 14.38
N GLN A 105 0.05 13.38 13.61
CA GLN A 105 -1.22 13.85 13.11
C GLN A 105 -1.85 12.78 12.21
N PRO A 106 -3.19 12.67 12.15
CA PRO A 106 -3.85 11.81 11.17
C PRO A 106 -3.45 12.16 9.75
N VAL A 107 -3.44 11.16 8.88
CA VAL A 107 -3.20 11.35 7.44
C VAL A 107 -4.44 11.98 6.82
N LYS A 108 -4.28 13.15 6.20
CA LYS A 108 -5.34 13.79 5.46
C LYS A 108 -5.36 13.27 4.02
N ILE A 109 -6.48 12.71 3.62
CA ILE A 109 -6.69 12.20 2.27
C ILE A 109 -7.97 12.78 1.67
N TYR A 110 -8.04 12.74 0.35
CA TYR A 110 -9.21 13.15 -0.44
C TYR A 110 -9.59 12.01 -1.37
N GLY A 111 -10.89 11.78 -1.56
CA GLY A 111 -11.37 10.93 -2.64
C GLY A 111 -10.90 11.47 -4.00
N ALA A 112 -10.73 10.58 -4.98
CA ALA A 112 -10.45 11.03 -6.35
C ALA A 112 -11.70 11.63 -6.98
N GLU A 113 -11.55 12.79 -7.64
CA GLU A 113 -12.60 13.37 -8.50
C GLU A 113 -13.02 12.33 -9.57
N LYS A 114 -14.32 12.31 -9.90
CA LYS A 114 -14.87 11.35 -10.87
C LYS A 114 -15.43 12.08 -12.09
N ASP A 115 -15.18 11.52 -13.25
CA ASP A 115 -15.80 11.96 -14.51
C ASP A 115 -17.29 11.58 -14.57
N ALA A 116 -17.98 11.96 -15.64
CA ALA A 116 -19.40 11.66 -15.85
C ALA A 116 -19.72 10.14 -15.95
N LEU A 117 -18.71 9.30 -16.15
CA LEU A 117 -18.82 7.84 -16.22
C LEU A 117 -18.45 7.18 -14.86
N GLY A 118 -18.03 7.97 -13.86
CA GLY A 118 -17.63 7.49 -12.54
C GLY A 118 -16.19 7.03 -12.47
N ASN A 119 -15.35 7.27 -13.49
CA ASN A 119 -13.93 6.94 -13.46
C ASN A 119 -13.13 8.04 -12.74
N PRO A 120 -12.03 7.68 -12.03
CA PRO A 120 -11.16 8.67 -11.43
C PRO A 120 -10.54 9.59 -12.49
N VAL A 121 -10.55 10.89 -12.21
CA VAL A 121 -9.92 11.92 -13.06
C VAL A 121 -8.42 11.93 -12.78
N ILE A 122 -7.63 11.85 -13.86
CA ILE A 122 -6.16 11.92 -13.81
C ILE A 122 -5.70 13.14 -14.58
N THR A 123 -4.98 14.04 -13.90
CA THR A 123 -4.36 15.24 -14.49
C THR A 123 -2.85 15.14 -14.30
N ASP A 124 -2.09 15.32 -15.37
CA ASP A 124 -0.61 15.25 -15.38
C ASP A 124 -0.07 13.95 -14.75
N GLY A 125 -0.78 12.83 -14.94
CA GLY A 125 -0.39 11.52 -14.43
C GLY A 125 -0.65 11.30 -12.94
N LYS A 126 -1.44 12.17 -12.29
CA LYS A 126 -1.83 12.08 -10.89
C LYS A 126 -3.35 12.09 -10.74
N LEU A 127 -3.86 11.44 -9.69
CA LEU A 127 -5.27 11.55 -9.31
C LEU A 127 -5.61 12.98 -8.93
N THR A 128 -6.73 13.49 -9.44
CA THR A 128 -7.27 14.80 -9.05
C THR A 128 -8.10 14.65 -7.78
N ALA A 129 -7.87 15.51 -6.79
CA ALA A 129 -8.57 15.46 -5.50
C ALA A 129 -9.98 16.04 -5.60
N ASP A 130 -10.98 15.31 -5.09
CA ASP A 130 -12.26 15.93 -4.71
C ASP A 130 -12.10 16.61 -3.35
N MET A 131 -11.88 17.90 -3.34
CA MET A 131 -11.65 18.69 -2.12
C MET A 131 -12.87 18.71 -1.16
N ASN A 132 -14.03 18.21 -1.60
CA ASN A 132 -15.21 18.06 -0.74
C ASN A 132 -15.29 16.70 -0.05
N ASP A 133 -14.43 15.75 -0.45
CA ASP A 133 -14.34 14.40 0.12
C ASP A 133 -13.06 14.24 0.96
N GLU A 134 -12.86 15.16 1.91
CA GLU A 134 -11.74 15.08 2.89
C GLU A 134 -12.01 14.02 3.94
N ARG A 135 -10.99 13.20 4.22
CA ARG A 135 -11.03 12.13 5.23
C ARG A 135 -9.75 12.13 6.04
N LEU A 136 -9.84 11.74 7.31
CA LEU A 136 -8.68 11.49 8.17
C LEU A 136 -8.52 9.99 8.36
N ARG A 137 -7.26 9.52 8.28
CA ARG A 137 -6.90 8.10 8.43
C ARG A 137 -5.72 7.94 9.38
N GLY A 138 -5.55 6.76 9.92
CA GLY A 138 -4.34 6.38 10.63
C GLY A 138 -3.13 6.32 9.70
N GLN A 139 -1.95 6.09 10.28
CA GLN A 139 -0.74 5.90 9.51
C GLN A 139 -0.77 4.53 8.83
N TYR A 140 -0.41 4.44 7.56
CA TYR A 140 -0.56 3.20 6.81
C TYR A 140 0.58 2.93 5.82
N VAL A 141 0.69 1.68 5.44
CA VAL A 141 1.44 1.20 4.29
C VAL A 141 0.52 0.39 3.39
N GLN A 142 0.56 0.64 2.09
CA GLN A 142 -0.17 -0.07 1.05
C GLN A 142 0.81 -0.85 0.19
N TRP A 143 0.49 -2.12 -0.09
CA TRP A 143 1.28 -2.96 -0.98
C TRP A 143 0.38 -3.88 -1.82
N ALA A 144 0.94 -4.44 -2.89
CA ALA A 144 0.27 -5.45 -3.67
C ALA A 144 1.22 -6.53 -4.19
N ASP A 145 0.67 -7.71 -4.45
CA ASP A 145 1.32 -8.82 -5.16
C ASP A 145 0.37 -9.36 -6.24
N LEU A 146 0.68 -9.08 -7.51
CA LEU A 146 -0.05 -9.51 -8.69
C LEU A 146 0.80 -10.42 -9.59
N ARG A 147 1.90 -11.00 -9.05
CA ARG A 147 2.77 -11.92 -9.79
C ARG A 147 2.02 -13.20 -10.16
N ASP A 148 2.39 -13.79 -11.27
CA ASP A 148 2.07 -15.19 -11.54
C ASP A 148 2.90 -16.08 -10.60
N GLY A 149 2.26 -17.06 -9.96
CA GLY A 149 2.90 -17.84 -8.90
C GLY A 149 2.88 -17.13 -7.54
N GLY A 150 2.88 -17.86 -6.46
CA GLY A 150 2.79 -17.35 -5.08
C GLY A 150 4.00 -17.81 -4.28
N ASN A 151 5.08 -17.01 -4.24
CA ASN A 151 6.26 -17.37 -3.46
C ASN A 151 6.20 -16.88 -2.01
N GLY A 152 5.15 -16.10 -1.67
CA GLY A 152 5.06 -15.44 -0.37
C GLY A 152 5.93 -14.19 -0.28
N TYR A 153 5.78 -13.46 0.82
CA TYR A 153 6.57 -12.25 1.10
C TYR A 153 6.47 -11.83 2.56
N GLN A 154 7.34 -10.90 2.94
CA GLN A 154 7.21 -10.14 4.19
C GLN A 154 7.18 -8.64 3.90
N ILE A 155 6.34 -7.91 4.63
CA ILE A 155 6.41 -6.46 4.73
C ILE A 155 7.17 -6.12 5.99
N GLN A 156 8.22 -5.32 5.85
CA GLN A 156 9.13 -4.99 6.93
C GLN A 156 9.26 -3.47 7.08
N ALA A 157 9.39 -3.00 8.33
CA ALA A 157 9.64 -1.60 8.67
C ALA A 157 10.94 -1.46 9.46
N LYS A 158 11.75 -0.43 9.17
CA LYS A 158 12.95 -0.08 9.92
C LYS A 158 13.16 1.43 9.91
N MET A 159 13.54 2.01 11.06
CA MET A 159 14.09 3.36 11.08
C MET A 159 15.53 3.28 10.56
N THR A 160 15.77 3.87 9.40
CA THR A 160 17.09 3.85 8.73
C THR A 160 17.89 5.12 8.98
N GLU A 161 17.20 6.21 9.32
CA GLU A 161 17.83 7.47 9.71
C GLU A 161 17.09 8.07 10.91
N GLN A 162 17.87 8.49 11.94
CA GLN A 162 17.32 9.17 13.12
C GLN A 162 16.83 10.58 12.76
N PHE A 163 15.91 11.10 13.55
CA PHE A 163 15.51 12.51 13.47
C PHE A 163 16.75 13.40 13.52
N ALA A 164 17.04 14.08 12.42
CA ALA A 164 18.24 14.88 12.25
C ALA A 164 17.94 16.26 11.64
N ASN A 165 18.67 17.27 12.10
CA ASN A 165 18.78 18.59 11.51
C ASN A 165 20.27 18.87 11.24
N GLY A 166 20.73 18.62 10.01
CA GLY A 166 22.14 18.61 9.68
C GLY A 166 22.90 17.57 10.49
N SER A 167 23.90 17.98 11.26
CA SER A 167 24.67 17.09 12.14
C SER A 167 24.01 16.81 13.50
N ASN A 168 22.95 17.54 13.86
CA ASN A 168 22.27 17.38 15.14
C ASN A 168 21.23 16.27 15.04
N LYS A 169 21.28 15.31 15.96
CA LYS A 169 20.34 14.18 16.01
C LYS A 169 19.56 14.14 17.33
N LEU A 170 18.32 13.69 17.28
CA LEU A 170 17.53 13.34 18.46
C LEU A 170 17.90 11.92 18.91
N VAL A 171 19.12 11.77 19.43
CA VAL A 171 19.68 10.47 19.83
C VAL A 171 18.78 9.77 20.86
N GLY A 172 18.41 8.52 20.58
CA GLY A 172 17.50 7.73 21.43
C GLY A 172 16.02 8.06 21.28
N ALA A 173 15.65 8.93 20.32
CA ALA A 173 14.24 9.08 19.98
C ALA A 173 13.72 7.81 19.31
N THR A 174 12.46 7.46 19.61
CA THR A 174 11.77 6.27 19.13
C THR A 174 10.43 6.61 18.50
N ILE A 175 9.95 5.75 17.60
CA ILE A 175 8.59 5.81 17.06
C ILE A 175 7.87 4.53 17.48
N ASP A 176 6.78 4.68 18.23
CA ASP A 176 5.93 3.59 18.68
C ASP A 176 4.68 3.52 17.81
N TYR A 177 4.39 2.36 17.23
CA TYR A 177 3.17 2.07 16.50
C TYR A 177 2.24 1.21 17.34
N SER A 178 0.95 1.49 17.30
CA SER A 178 -0.11 0.74 18.01
C SER A 178 -1.39 0.69 17.20
N ASN A 179 -2.37 -0.09 17.65
CA ASN A 179 -3.67 -0.25 16.99
C ASN A 179 -3.56 -0.66 15.51
N GLY A 180 -2.59 -1.54 15.21
CA GLY A 180 -2.36 -2.01 13.85
C GLY A 180 -3.41 -3.02 13.41
N ILE A 181 -3.96 -2.85 12.21
CA ILE A 181 -4.84 -3.81 11.54
C ILE A 181 -4.35 -4.10 10.14
N LEU A 182 -4.68 -5.29 9.64
CA LEU A 182 -4.58 -5.62 8.22
C LEU A 182 -5.95 -5.34 7.59
N ASN A 183 -5.98 -4.63 6.46
CA ASN A 183 -7.20 -4.43 5.70
C ASN A 183 -6.98 -4.70 4.20
N TYR A 184 -8.06 -5.00 3.48
CA TYR A 184 -8.04 -5.33 2.07
C TYR A 184 -9.45 -5.31 1.47
N ASN A 185 -9.55 -5.32 0.15
CA ASN A 185 -10.83 -5.49 -0.52
C ASN A 185 -11.36 -6.92 -0.29
N THR A 186 -12.45 -7.06 0.46
CA THR A 186 -13.05 -8.36 0.82
C THR A 186 -13.57 -9.15 -0.38
N ALA A 187 -13.70 -8.54 -1.57
CA ALA A 187 -14.00 -9.25 -2.82
C ALA A 187 -12.78 -10.01 -3.37
N GLN A 188 -11.57 -9.81 -2.84
CA GLN A 188 -10.41 -10.62 -3.19
C GLN A 188 -10.60 -12.06 -2.72
N LEU A 189 -10.17 -13.00 -3.56
CA LEU A 189 -10.24 -14.42 -3.25
C LEU A 189 -8.85 -14.96 -2.95
N GLY A 190 -8.78 -16.01 -2.13
CA GLY A 190 -7.54 -16.69 -1.78
C GLY A 190 -7.15 -16.51 -0.32
N THR A 191 -5.97 -17.00 0.04
CA THR A 191 -5.44 -16.90 1.40
C THR A 191 -4.79 -15.53 1.59
N MET A 192 -5.24 -14.79 2.61
CA MET A 192 -4.74 -13.46 2.94
C MET A 192 -3.40 -13.53 3.68
N PRO A 193 -2.56 -12.47 3.62
CA PRO A 193 -1.42 -12.34 4.50
C PRO A 193 -1.87 -12.22 5.96
N LYS A 194 -0.95 -12.44 6.88
CA LYS A 194 -1.17 -12.30 8.32
C LYS A 194 -0.50 -11.05 8.82
N MET A 195 -1.18 -10.30 9.69
CA MET A 195 -0.55 -9.21 10.42
C MET A 195 0.49 -9.80 11.37
N GLY A 196 1.73 -9.33 11.26
CA GLY A 196 2.85 -9.77 12.12
C GLY A 196 3.00 -8.89 13.36
N ALA A 197 2.87 -7.58 13.21
CA ALA A 197 3.03 -6.62 14.30
C ALA A 197 1.92 -5.57 14.31
N THR A 198 0.99 -5.72 15.27
CA THR A 198 -0.06 -4.71 15.57
C THR A 198 0.45 -3.60 16.50
N VAL A 199 1.54 -3.88 17.22
CA VAL A 199 2.27 -2.95 18.09
C VAL A 199 3.75 -3.19 17.92
N PHE A 200 4.53 -2.14 17.68
CA PHE A 200 6.00 -2.22 17.62
C PHE A 200 6.65 -0.84 17.83
N GLN A 201 7.95 -0.89 18.11
CA GLN A 201 8.78 0.31 18.24
C GLN A 201 9.89 0.29 17.20
N LEU A 202 10.17 1.45 16.61
CA LEU A 202 11.31 1.69 15.75
C LEU A 202 12.35 2.55 16.48
N THR A 203 13.61 2.16 16.37
CA THR A 203 14.78 2.85 16.89
C THR A 203 15.86 2.93 15.82
N GLU A 204 16.73 3.94 15.87
CA GLU A 204 17.96 4.00 15.06
C GLU A 204 19.04 3.09 15.68
N ASP A 205 18.82 1.79 15.75
CA ASP A 205 19.85 0.83 16.08
C ASP A 205 20.29 0.12 14.78
N PRO A 206 21.52 0.32 14.30
CA PRO A 206 22.02 -0.37 13.11
C PRO A 206 21.97 -1.90 13.24
N ALA A 207 22.09 -2.43 14.47
CA ALA A 207 22.02 -3.85 14.76
C ALA A 207 20.58 -4.37 14.89
N ALA A 208 19.58 -3.49 15.04
CA ALA A 208 18.19 -3.92 15.12
C ALA A 208 17.72 -4.51 13.78
N SER A 209 17.09 -5.67 13.88
CA SER A 209 16.38 -6.26 12.73
C SER A 209 15.19 -5.38 12.33
N ALA A 210 14.83 -5.40 11.05
CA ALA A 210 13.56 -4.82 10.62
C ALA A 210 12.39 -5.54 11.28
N VAL A 211 11.35 -4.79 11.63
CA VAL A 211 10.11 -5.34 12.20
C VAL A 211 9.29 -5.96 11.07
N VAL A 212 8.89 -7.21 11.21
CA VAL A 212 7.97 -7.87 10.27
C VAL A 212 6.55 -7.42 10.58
N VAL A 213 5.99 -6.61 9.69
CA VAL A 213 4.66 -6.02 9.83
C VAL A 213 3.57 -6.94 9.31
N ALA A 214 3.80 -7.61 8.19
CA ALA A 214 2.90 -8.61 7.63
C ALA A 214 3.68 -9.72 6.94
N THR A 215 3.08 -10.92 6.86
CA THR A 215 3.68 -12.09 6.20
C THR A 215 2.63 -12.78 5.35
N ALA A 216 2.97 -13.10 4.12
CA ALA A 216 2.24 -14.01 3.26
C ALA A 216 3.05 -15.29 3.08
N ASP A 217 2.44 -16.44 3.38
CA ASP A 217 3.02 -17.74 3.11
C ASP A 217 3.00 -18.02 1.58
N ALA A 218 3.74 -19.02 1.11
CA ALA A 218 3.67 -19.44 -0.29
C ALA A 218 2.23 -19.81 -0.67
N GLY A 219 1.76 -19.26 -1.79
CA GLY A 219 0.37 -19.41 -2.26
C GLY A 219 -0.62 -18.44 -1.62
N ALA A 220 -0.19 -17.57 -0.70
CA ALA A 220 -1.01 -16.56 -0.05
C ALA A 220 -0.64 -15.14 -0.50
N GLY A 221 -1.48 -14.17 -0.14
CA GLY A 221 -1.18 -12.74 -0.22
C GLY A 221 -1.22 -12.15 -1.62
N LYS A 222 -1.90 -12.79 -2.59
CA LYS A 222 -2.17 -12.18 -3.89
C LYS A 222 -3.26 -11.13 -3.79
N GLY A 223 -3.02 -9.97 -4.38
CA GLY A 223 -3.93 -8.84 -4.35
C GLY A 223 -3.32 -7.63 -3.68
N GLU A 224 -4.16 -6.77 -3.15
CA GLU A 224 -3.81 -5.48 -2.58
C GLU A 224 -4.19 -5.40 -1.10
N TYR A 225 -3.29 -4.89 -0.27
CA TYR A 225 -3.37 -4.93 1.18
C TYR A 225 -2.89 -3.64 1.82
N PHE A 226 -3.34 -3.42 3.06
CA PHE A 226 -2.99 -2.29 3.90
C PHE A 226 -2.65 -2.77 5.30
N ALA A 227 -1.59 -2.25 5.90
CA ALA A 227 -1.43 -2.24 7.34
C ALA A 227 -1.65 -0.80 7.81
N GLU A 228 -2.69 -0.58 8.60
CA GLU A 228 -3.08 0.72 9.11
C GLU A 228 -2.96 0.74 10.62
N TYR A 229 -2.41 1.83 11.16
CA TYR A 229 -2.18 2.07 12.57
C TYR A 229 -3.01 3.26 13.05
N GLY A 230 -4.13 2.95 13.68
CA GLY A 230 -5.18 3.89 14.05
C GLY A 230 -6.30 3.94 13.00
N GLN A 231 -7.53 3.84 13.47
CA GLN A 231 -8.71 3.78 12.62
C GLN A 231 -9.72 4.84 13.04
N SER A 232 -10.58 5.22 12.09
CA SER A 232 -11.71 6.12 12.33
C SER A 232 -12.73 5.48 13.28
N ALA A 233 -13.44 6.29 14.05
CA ALA A 233 -14.58 5.81 14.82
C ALA A 233 -15.68 5.25 13.91
N GLY A 234 -16.23 4.11 14.27
CA GLY A 234 -17.27 3.42 13.51
C GLY A 234 -16.72 2.58 12.34
N PHE A 235 -15.40 2.58 12.10
CA PHE A 235 -14.81 1.69 11.10
C PHE A 235 -14.92 0.22 11.55
N VAL A 236 -15.38 -0.63 10.64
CA VAL A 236 -15.44 -2.09 10.85
C VAL A 236 -14.38 -2.74 9.97
N GLY A 237 -13.36 -3.32 10.60
CA GLY A 237 -12.28 -4.02 9.91
C GLY A 237 -12.75 -5.31 9.23
N VAL A 238 -11.87 -5.93 8.46
CA VAL A 238 -12.14 -7.24 7.81
C VAL A 238 -12.33 -8.37 8.80
N ASP A 239 -11.92 -8.20 10.05
CA ASP A 239 -12.18 -9.09 11.20
C ASP A 239 -13.59 -8.94 11.80
N GLY A 240 -14.38 -7.98 11.30
CA GLY A 240 -15.73 -7.70 11.78
C GLY A 240 -15.79 -6.93 13.10
N ILE A 241 -14.66 -6.43 13.60
CA ILE A 241 -14.58 -5.65 14.84
C ILE A 241 -14.75 -4.17 14.51
N GLU A 242 -15.72 -3.53 15.18
CA GLU A 242 -15.94 -2.09 15.07
C GLU A 242 -14.97 -1.32 15.97
N ASN A 243 -14.29 -0.35 15.39
CA ASN A 243 -13.48 0.61 16.14
C ASN A 243 -14.41 1.68 16.75
N THR A 244 -14.63 1.61 18.05
CA THR A 244 -15.58 2.50 18.75
C THR A 244 -15.04 3.90 19.01
N LEU A 245 -13.71 4.08 18.98
CA LEU A 245 -13.03 5.35 19.23
C LEU A 245 -12.18 5.73 18.05
N ASP A 246 -12.13 7.01 17.72
CA ASP A 246 -11.16 7.51 16.74
C ASP A 246 -9.74 7.40 17.31
N THR A 247 -8.92 6.57 16.68
CA THR A 247 -7.52 6.32 17.04
C THR A 247 -6.54 6.83 15.98
N THR A 248 -7.02 7.48 14.90
CA THR A 248 -6.21 7.94 13.78
C THR A 248 -5.05 8.85 14.20
N GLY A 249 -5.28 9.74 15.18
CA GLY A 249 -4.28 10.68 15.72
C GLY A 249 -3.62 10.23 17.02
N SER A 250 -3.77 8.97 17.45
CA SER A 250 -3.26 8.50 18.75
C SER A 250 -2.54 7.14 18.70
N SER A 251 -2.22 6.65 17.51
CA SER A 251 -1.67 5.30 17.32
C SER A 251 -0.19 5.27 16.94
N VAL A 252 0.38 6.37 16.47
CA VAL A 252 1.80 6.46 16.17
C VAL A 252 2.42 7.60 16.98
N LYS A 253 3.37 7.26 17.87
CA LYS A 253 3.91 8.18 18.86
C LYS A 253 5.43 8.33 18.74
N LEU A 254 5.91 9.57 18.67
CA LEU A 254 7.31 9.92 18.86
C LEU A 254 7.60 10.09 20.35
N THR A 255 8.67 9.48 20.82
CA THR A 255 9.23 9.72 22.17
C THR A 255 10.65 10.27 22.05
N VAL A 256 10.92 11.45 22.62
CA VAL A 256 12.25 12.06 22.68
C VAL A 256 12.75 12.09 24.13
N PRO A 257 13.93 11.51 24.44
CA PRO A 257 14.46 11.49 25.79
C PRO A 257 14.65 12.91 26.38
N ALA A 258 14.42 13.07 27.69
CA ALA A 258 14.47 14.35 28.38
C ALA A 258 15.79 15.15 28.16
N ALA A 259 16.93 14.45 28.22
CA ALA A 259 18.24 15.09 28.01
C ALA A 259 18.38 15.68 26.60
N VAL A 260 17.83 14.99 25.60
CA VAL A 260 17.83 15.41 24.19
C VAL A 260 16.82 16.54 23.98
N ALA A 261 15.61 16.40 24.52
CA ALA A 261 14.57 17.42 24.46
C ALA A 261 15.01 18.77 25.08
N ALA A 262 15.87 18.72 26.12
CA ALA A 262 16.42 19.91 26.78
C ALA A 262 17.53 20.60 25.97
N SER A 263 18.31 19.85 25.20
CA SER A 263 19.58 20.36 24.62
C SER A 263 19.55 20.48 23.09
N ALA A 264 18.60 19.82 22.39
CA ALA A 264 18.55 19.85 20.94
C ALA A 264 18.44 21.30 20.41
N PRO A 265 19.24 21.69 19.41
CA PRO A 265 19.06 22.97 18.72
C PRO A 265 17.65 23.11 18.12
N THR A 266 17.19 24.36 17.97
CA THR A 266 15.92 24.62 17.27
C THR A 266 16.05 24.34 15.78
N GLY A 267 14.99 23.85 15.16
CA GLY A 267 14.92 23.57 13.73
C GLY A 267 14.06 22.35 13.44
N ASP A 268 13.93 22.00 12.16
CA ASP A 268 13.17 20.87 11.69
C ASP A 268 14.06 19.62 11.73
N TYR A 269 13.57 18.58 12.37
CA TYR A 269 14.23 17.28 12.48
C TYR A 269 13.46 16.25 11.65
N VAL A 270 14.15 15.60 10.71
CA VAL A 270 13.58 14.61 9.82
C VAL A 270 14.22 13.26 10.08
N ALA A 271 13.40 12.22 10.21
CA ALA A 271 13.80 10.81 10.28
C ALA A 271 13.39 10.09 9.00
N LYS A 272 13.96 8.90 8.78
CA LYS A 272 13.55 8.03 7.69
C LYS A 272 13.15 6.66 8.21
N VAL A 273 11.91 6.29 7.92
CA VAL A 273 11.39 4.94 8.07
C VAL A 273 11.33 4.29 6.69
N THR A 274 12.06 3.19 6.53
CA THR A 274 12.07 2.42 5.28
C THR A 274 11.14 1.23 5.43
N TRP A 275 10.19 1.15 4.50
CA TRP A 275 9.30 0.00 4.32
C TRP A 275 9.81 -0.85 3.18
N THR A 276 9.85 -2.15 3.37
CA THR A 276 10.41 -3.08 2.38
C THR A 276 9.50 -4.29 2.21
N MET A 277 9.23 -4.66 0.97
CA MET A 277 8.60 -5.93 0.64
C MET A 277 9.69 -6.91 0.23
N VAL A 278 9.87 -7.97 1.01
CA VAL A 278 10.89 -9.02 0.80
C VAL A 278 10.16 -10.26 0.30
N ALA A 279 10.44 -10.67 -0.94
CA ALA A 279 9.94 -11.95 -1.47
C ALA A 279 10.60 -13.13 -0.72
N GLN A 280 9.82 -14.21 -0.51
CA GLN A 280 10.28 -15.46 0.11
C GLN A 280 10.49 -16.53 -0.95
#